data_64abc0b237469b6d3d250c5b6cbaf540
#
_entry.id   64abc0b237469b6d3d250c5b6cbaf540
#
_cell.length_a   1.000
_cell.length_b   1.000
_cell.length_c   1.000
_cell.angle_alpha   90.00
_cell.angle_beta   90.00
_cell.angle_gamma   90.00
#
_symmetry.space_group_name_H-M   'P 1'
#
loop_
_entity.id
_entity.type
_entity.pdbx_description
1 polymer ?
#
loop_
_entity_poly.entity_id
_entity_poly.type
_entity_poly.pdbx_seq_one_letter_code
_entity_poly.pdbx_strand_id
1 'polypeptide(L)'
;MSAPETQLAGFIARFTPDIAACGTEVLARLAARIPEAERLVYDNYNALAVGFGPDERASTVILSVAFYPRWVSLFFMQGAGLDDPHGILKGQGSTVRHVVLTQAGDLDRPEISTMIDQALVKAKKPLPVDGQGRLLIKSVSARQRPRRPGPDIG
;
A
#
# COMPACT_ATOMS: atom_id res chain seq x y z
N MET A 1 17.93 -5.45 11.57
CA MET A 1 17.12 -4.80 10.51
C MET A 1 18.03 -4.05 9.56
N SER A 2 17.69 -4.05 8.28
CA SER A 2 18.39 -3.25 7.30
C SER A 2 18.10 -1.74 7.52
N ALA A 3 18.92 -0.87 6.92
CA ALA A 3 18.68 0.57 7.01
C ALA A 3 17.31 0.98 6.43
N PRO A 4 16.88 0.46 5.25
CA PRO A 4 15.53 0.75 4.76
C PRO A 4 14.42 0.31 5.71
N GLU A 5 14.54 -0.85 6.33
CA GLU A 5 13.54 -1.33 7.30
C GLU A 5 13.47 -0.43 8.53
N THR A 6 14.62 0.02 9.03
CA THR A 6 14.69 0.95 10.15
C THR A 6 14.06 2.30 9.78
N GLN A 7 14.34 2.79 8.57
CA GLN A 7 13.74 4.04 8.09
C GLN A 7 12.22 3.92 7.98
N LEU A 8 11.73 2.84 7.39
CA LEU A 8 10.28 2.62 7.27
C LEU A 8 9.62 2.56 8.65
N ALA A 9 10.22 1.83 9.58
CA ALA A 9 9.71 1.75 10.95
C ALA A 9 9.59 3.15 11.57
N GLY A 10 10.57 4.01 11.33
CA GLY A 10 10.54 5.40 11.80
C GLY A 10 9.42 6.22 11.18
N PHE A 11 9.16 6.05 9.88
CA PHE A 11 8.05 6.72 9.20
C PHE A 11 6.71 6.26 9.78
N ILE A 12 6.54 4.96 9.98
CA ILE A 12 5.31 4.38 10.53
C ILE A 12 5.06 4.83 11.97
N ALA A 13 6.11 4.97 12.77
CA ALA A 13 5.98 5.38 14.17
C ALA A 13 5.39 6.78 14.35
N ARG A 14 5.36 7.60 13.30
CA ARG A 14 4.77 8.93 13.34
C ARG A 14 3.24 8.91 13.35
N PHE A 15 2.62 7.81 12.93
CA PHE A 15 1.17 7.64 12.93
C PHE A 15 0.68 7.25 14.33
N THR A 16 -0.64 7.32 14.56
CA THR A 16 -1.20 6.82 15.82
C THR A 16 -0.90 5.32 15.95
N PRO A 17 -0.86 4.78 17.19
CA PRO A 17 -0.59 3.36 17.40
C PRO A 17 -1.52 2.44 16.60
N ASP A 18 -2.80 2.77 16.50
CA ASP A 18 -3.78 1.96 15.77
C ASP A 18 -3.48 1.93 14.27
N ILE A 19 -3.19 3.06 13.68
CA ILE A 19 -2.85 3.15 12.26
C ILE A 19 -1.51 2.46 11.98
N ALA A 20 -0.51 2.70 12.83
CA ALA A 20 0.79 2.07 12.71
C ALA A 20 0.67 0.55 12.77
N ALA A 21 -0.08 0.01 13.71
CA ALA A 21 -0.28 -1.43 13.87
C ALA A 21 -1.03 -2.03 12.68
N CYS A 22 -2.14 -1.40 12.26
CA CYS A 22 -2.92 -1.86 11.11
C CYS A 22 -2.06 -1.91 9.85
N GLY A 23 -1.41 -0.81 9.52
CA GLY A 23 -0.59 -0.72 8.30
C GLY A 23 0.59 -1.67 8.31
N THR A 24 1.26 -1.83 9.46
CA THR A 24 2.38 -2.76 9.61
C THR A 24 1.92 -4.19 9.33
N GLU A 25 0.78 -4.59 9.89
CA GLU A 25 0.24 -5.94 9.67
C GLU A 25 -0.20 -6.14 8.22
N VAL A 26 -0.81 -5.13 7.59
CA VAL A 26 -1.17 -5.18 6.16
C VAL A 26 0.08 -5.39 5.31
N LEU A 27 1.14 -4.64 5.56
CA LEU A 27 2.40 -4.79 4.84
C LEU A 27 2.98 -6.19 5.01
N ALA A 28 2.96 -6.73 6.24
CA ALA A 28 3.49 -8.06 6.52
C ALA A 28 2.70 -9.15 5.78
N ARG A 29 1.38 -9.05 5.76
CA ARG A 29 0.52 -10.02 5.07
C ARG A 29 0.72 -9.98 3.55
N LEU A 30 0.85 -8.80 2.97
CA LEU A 30 1.11 -8.67 1.54
C LEU A 30 2.50 -9.20 1.20
N ALA A 31 3.51 -8.89 1.99
CA ALA A 31 4.87 -9.42 1.76
C ALA A 31 4.92 -10.95 1.85
N ALA A 32 4.12 -11.54 2.73
CA ALA A 32 4.02 -13.00 2.83
C ALA A 32 3.31 -13.61 1.61
N ARG A 33 2.29 -12.92 1.07
CA ARG A 33 1.53 -13.39 -0.09
C ARG A 33 2.30 -13.27 -1.40
N ILE A 34 3.07 -12.19 -1.55
CA ILE A 34 3.86 -11.91 -2.76
C ILE A 34 5.31 -11.57 -2.38
N PRO A 35 6.05 -12.55 -1.83
CA PRO A 35 7.40 -12.31 -1.32
C PRO A 35 8.40 -11.88 -2.41
N GLU A 36 8.08 -12.16 -3.67
CA GLU A 36 8.90 -11.77 -4.82
C GLU A 36 8.76 -10.30 -5.20
N ALA A 37 7.76 -9.59 -4.67
CA ALA A 37 7.53 -8.19 -5.04
C ALA A 37 8.56 -7.26 -4.39
N GLU A 38 9.10 -6.35 -5.19
CA GLU A 38 9.87 -5.21 -4.67
C GLU A 38 8.91 -4.29 -3.91
N ARG A 39 9.35 -3.74 -2.78
CA ARG A 39 8.57 -2.85 -1.95
C ARG A 39 9.17 -1.45 -1.99
N LEU A 40 8.45 -0.52 -2.60
CA LEU A 40 8.92 0.84 -2.85
C LEU A 40 8.26 1.81 -1.88
N VAL A 41 9.07 2.49 -1.07
CA VAL A 41 8.56 3.38 -0.03
C VAL A 41 8.63 4.84 -0.51
N TYR A 42 7.49 5.51 -0.44
CA TYR A 42 7.32 6.93 -0.74
C TYR A 42 6.72 7.61 0.48
N ASP A 43 7.54 8.34 1.22
CA ASP A 43 7.07 9.13 2.37
C ASP A 43 6.65 10.52 1.86
N ASN A 44 5.45 10.57 1.29
CA ASN A 44 4.93 11.69 0.51
C ASN A 44 4.29 12.79 1.36
N TYR A 45 3.89 13.88 0.70
CA TYR A 45 3.23 15.02 1.36
C TYR A 45 1.93 14.60 2.07
N ASN A 46 1.06 13.84 1.40
CA ASN A 46 -0.26 13.49 1.93
C ASN A 46 -0.29 12.18 2.72
N ALA A 47 0.63 11.26 2.44
CA ALA A 47 0.56 9.90 2.96
C ALA A 47 1.91 9.22 2.89
N LEU A 48 2.07 8.19 3.72
CA LEU A 48 3.16 7.22 3.57
C LEU A 48 2.65 6.08 2.68
N ALA A 49 3.28 5.85 1.55
CA ALA A 49 2.88 4.81 0.61
C ALA A 49 3.98 3.77 0.44
N VAL A 50 3.58 2.49 0.42
CA VAL A 50 4.48 1.37 0.11
C VAL A 50 3.91 0.61 -1.07
N GLY A 51 4.58 0.71 -2.22
CA GLY A 51 4.16 0.04 -3.44
C GLY A 51 4.78 -1.34 -3.57
N PHE A 52 4.03 -2.27 -4.15
CA PHE A 52 4.47 -3.64 -4.45
C PHE A 52 4.48 -3.82 -5.96
N GLY A 53 5.64 -4.17 -6.51
CA GLY A 53 5.77 -4.30 -7.97
C GLY A 53 6.91 -5.22 -8.39
N PRO A 54 7.03 -5.42 -9.71
CA PRO A 54 8.03 -6.35 -10.27
C PRO A 54 9.44 -5.80 -10.27
N ASP A 55 9.61 -4.49 -10.19
CA ASP A 55 10.91 -3.82 -10.21
C ASP A 55 10.86 -2.54 -9.38
N GLU A 56 11.84 -1.68 -9.52
CA GLU A 56 11.95 -0.45 -8.72
C GLU A 56 11.33 0.79 -9.38
N ARG A 57 10.51 0.61 -10.42
CA ARG A 57 9.85 1.71 -11.10
C ARG A 57 8.48 1.98 -10.50
N ALA A 58 8.18 3.25 -10.23
CA ALA A 58 6.85 3.65 -9.77
C ALA A 58 5.76 3.25 -10.78
N SER A 59 6.06 3.32 -12.08
CA SER A 59 5.09 3.04 -13.15
C SER A 59 4.66 1.59 -13.24
N THR A 60 5.41 0.66 -12.64
CA THR A 60 5.10 -0.78 -12.68
C THR A 60 4.49 -1.29 -11.39
N VAL A 61 4.32 -0.45 -10.38
CA VAL A 61 3.68 -0.83 -9.11
C VAL A 61 2.28 -1.37 -9.38
N ILE A 62 1.97 -2.50 -8.79
CA ILE A 62 0.66 -3.19 -8.96
C ILE A 62 -0.29 -2.81 -7.85
N LEU A 63 0.18 -2.90 -6.60
CA LEU A 63 -0.58 -2.58 -5.39
C LEU A 63 0.20 -1.57 -4.57
N SER A 64 -0.49 -0.72 -3.82
CA SER A 64 0.15 0.20 -2.89
C SER A 64 -0.66 0.32 -1.61
N VAL A 65 0.02 0.26 -0.48
CA VAL A 65 -0.59 0.50 0.84
C VAL A 65 -0.28 1.93 1.24
N ALA A 66 -1.30 2.71 1.56
CA ALA A 66 -1.13 4.10 1.98
C ALA A 66 -1.63 4.29 3.40
N PHE A 67 -0.77 4.90 4.23
CA PHE A 67 -1.10 5.27 5.61
C PHE A 67 -1.50 6.74 5.62
N TYR A 68 -2.70 6.99 6.13
CA TYR A 68 -3.22 8.34 6.40
C TYR A 68 -3.41 8.52 7.90
N PRO A 69 -3.62 9.74 8.39
CA PRO A 69 -3.80 9.95 9.84
C PRO A 69 -4.95 9.14 10.47
N ARG A 70 -6.01 8.86 9.70
CA ARG A 70 -7.22 8.23 10.23
C ARG A 70 -7.55 6.87 9.63
N TRP A 71 -6.84 6.44 8.57
CA TRP A 71 -7.13 5.16 7.91
C TRP A 71 -5.93 4.63 7.14
N VAL A 72 -6.02 3.35 6.76
CA VAL A 72 -5.09 2.68 5.84
C VAL A 72 -5.89 2.30 4.60
N SER A 73 -5.33 2.52 3.42
CA SER A 73 -5.97 2.16 2.16
C SER A 73 -5.09 1.21 1.35
N LEU A 74 -5.74 0.32 0.61
CA LEU A 74 -5.08 -0.51 -0.40
C LEU A 74 -5.46 0.04 -1.78
N PHE A 75 -4.45 0.46 -2.54
CA PHE A 75 -4.61 0.97 -3.89
C PHE A 75 -4.28 -0.10 -4.92
N PHE A 76 -5.15 -0.20 -5.92
CA PHE A 76 -4.95 -1.02 -7.11
C PHE A 76 -4.59 -0.05 -8.23
N MET A 77 -3.34 -0.08 -8.70
CA MET A 77 -2.84 0.94 -9.61
C MET A 77 -3.50 0.90 -10.99
N GLN A 78 -4.04 -0.26 -11.39
CA GLN A 78 -4.85 -0.41 -12.61
C GLN A 78 -6.29 -0.81 -12.24
N GLY A 79 -6.79 -0.33 -11.12
CA GLY A 79 -8.06 -0.74 -10.55
C GLY A 79 -9.27 -0.49 -11.44
N ALA A 80 -9.23 0.55 -12.27
CA ALA A 80 -10.34 0.86 -13.18
C ALA A 80 -10.64 -0.27 -14.18
N GLY A 81 -9.64 -1.09 -14.48
CA GLY A 81 -9.79 -2.22 -15.41
C GLY A 81 -10.15 -3.55 -14.72
N LEU A 82 -10.35 -3.55 -13.41
CA LEU A 82 -10.68 -4.77 -12.67
C LEU A 82 -12.19 -4.99 -12.59
N ASP A 83 -12.60 -6.26 -12.58
CA ASP A 83 -13.98 -6.62 -12.32
C ASP A 83 -14.31 -6.37 -10.86
N ASP A 84 -15.38 -5.64 -10.61
CA ASP A 84 -15.78 -5.24 -9.26
C ASP A 84 -17.28 -5.56 -9.07
N PRO A 85 -17.64 -6.86 -8.96
CA PRO A 85 -19.04 -7.27 -8.88
C PRO A 85 -19.74 -6.80 -7.61
N HIS A 86 -18.99 -6.50 -6.54
CA HIS A 86 -19.55 -6.05 -5.27
C HIS A 86 -19.50 -4.53 -5.10
N GLY A 87 -18.96 -3.80 -6.08
CA GLY A 87 -18.90 -2.35 -6.03
C GLY A 87 -18.05 -1.79 -4.89
N ILE A 88 -16.96 -2.48 -4.53
CA ILE A 88 -16.13 -2.09 -3.38
C ILE A 88 -15.05 -1.06 -3.72
N LEU A 89 -14.67 -0.96 -4.98
CA LEU A 89 -13.59 -0.06 -5.41
C LEU A 89 -14.06 1.39 -5.41
N LYS A 90 -13.24 2.27 -4.84
CA LYS A 90 -13.48 3.71 -4.76
C LYS A 90 -12.46 4.45 -5.62
N GLY A 91 -12.86 5.62 -6.12
CA GLY A 91 -12.01 6.49 -6.91
C GLY A 91 -12.65 6.83 -8.24
N GLN A 92 -12.16 7.90 -8.87
CA GLN A 92 -12.74 8.45 -10.11
C GLN A 92 -11.70 8.67 -11.21
N GLY A 93 -10.43 8.39 -10.95
CA GLY A 93 -9.38 8.57 -11.93
C GLY A 93 -9.49 7.56 -13.08
N SER A 94 -8.63 7.72 -14.08
CA SER A 94 -8.64 6.85 -15.26
C SER A 94 -8.11 5.45 -14.99
N THR A 95 -7.27 5.25 -13.97
CA THR A 95 -6.61 3.97 -13.72
C THR A 95 -6.69 3.50 -12.28
N VAL A 96 -6.47 4.36 -11.31
CA VAL A 96 -6.30 3.97 -9.90
C VAL A 96 -7.64 3.84 -9.19
N ARG A 97 -7.77 2.77 -8.39
CA ARG A 97 -8.91 2.57 -7.48
C ARG A 97 -8.37 2.10 -6.13
N HIS A 98 -9.18 2.25 -5.08
CA HIS A 98 -8.75 1.83 -3.75
C HIS A 98 -9.90 1.29 -2.91
N VAL A 99 -9.52 0.59 -1.84
CA VAL A 99 -10.43 0.22 -0.75
C VAL A 99 -9.83 0.70 0.57
N VAL A 100 -10.67 1.15 1.48
CA VAL A 100 -10.24 1.49 2.84
C VAL A 100 -10.25 0.23 3.68
N LEU A 101 -9.16 -0.03 4.40
CA LEU A 101 -9.04 -1.18 5.28
C LEU A 101 -9.32 -0.74 6.72
N THR A 102 -10.25 -1.41 7.39
CA THR A 102 -10.55 -1.14 8.79
C THR A 102 -9.66 -1.98 9.73
N GLN A 103 -9.16 -3.10 9.22
CA GLN A 103 -8.25 -3.99 9.94
C GLN A 103 -7.47 -4.81 8.91
N ALA A 104 -6.34 -5.36 9.32
CA ALA A 104 -5.50 -6.15 8.42
C ALA A 104 -6.20 -7.41 7.90
N GLY A 105 -7.08 -8.00 8.70
CA GLY A 105 -7.88 -9.16 8.30
C GLY A 105 -8.80 -8.91 7.11
N ASP A 106 -9.07 -7.66 6.76
CA ASP A 106 -9.86 -7.33 5.58
C ASP A 106 -9.22 -7.86 4.29
N LEU A 107 -7.91 -8.07 4.27
CA LEU A 107 -7.22 -8.67 3.12
C LEU A 107 -7.69 -10.08 2.82
N ASP A 108 -8.22 -10.80 3.82
CA ASP A 108 -8.71 -12.17 3.66
C ASP A 108 -10.18 -12.22 3.25
N ARG A 109 -10.88 -11.09 3.24
CA ARG A 109 -12.25 -11.04 2.75
C ARG A 109 -12.28 -11.48 1.28
N PRO A 110 -13.18 -12.40 0.88
CA PRO A 110 -13.18 -12.93 -0.50
C PRO A 110 -13.20 -11.85 -1.58
N GLU A 111 -13.98 -10.79 -1.40
CA GLU A 111 -14.10 -9.71 -2.37
C GLU A 111 -12.79 -8.93 -2.54
N ILE A 112 -12.00 -8.79 -1.48
CA ILE A 112 -10.70 -8.11 -1.53
C ILE A 112 -9.60 -9.06 -1.99
N SER A 113 -9.56 -10.28 -1.45
CA SER A 113 -8.57 -11.28 -1.81
C SER A 113 -8.63 -11.63 -3.30
N THR A 114 -9.84 -11.81 -3.83
CA THR A 114 -10.05 -12.07 -5.26
C THR A 114 -9.60 -10.88 -6.11
N MET A 115 -9.85 -9.66 -5.63
CA MET A 115 -9.40 -8.45 -6.31
C MET A 115 -7.88 -8.38 -6.40
N ILE A 116 -7.18 -8.75 -5.32
CA ILE A 116 -5.72 -8.80 -5.32
C ILE A 116 -5.23 -9.82 -6.35
N ASP A 117 -5.80 -11.03 -6.37
CA ASP A 117 -5.46 -12.06 -7.35
C ASP A 117 -5.63 -11.53 -8.78
N GLN A 118 -6.75 -10.88 -9.03
CA GLN A 118 -7.07 -10.31 -10.34
C GLN A 118 -6.03 -9.26 -10.75
N ALA A 119 -5.66 -8.36 -9.82
CA ALA A 119 -4.68 -7.34 -10.08
C ALA A 119 -3.31 -7.91 -10.45
N LEU A 120 -2.91 -8.98 -9.77
CA LEU A 120 -1.64 -9.66 -10.05
C LEU A 120 -1.64 -10.31 -11.43
N VAL A 121 -2.75 -10.96 -11.82
CA VAL A 121 -2.88 -11.62 -13.12
C VAL A 121 -2.93 -10.60 -14.26
N LYS A 122 -3.62 -9.49 -14.07
CA LYS A 122 -3.81 -8.45 -15.10
C LYS A 122 -2.68 -7.43 -15.16
N ALA A 123 -1.65 -7.56 -14.32
CA ALA A 123 -0.54 -6.62 -14.30
C ALA A 123 0.15 -6.55 -15.65
N LYS A 124 0.44 -5.34 -16.14
CA LYS A 124 1.14 -5.12 -17.41
C LYS A 124 2.53 -5.74 -17.37
N LYS A 125 3.20 -5.65 -16.23
CA LYS A 125 4.47 -6.32 -15.98
C LYS A 125 4.28 -7.18 -14.74
N PRO A 126 4.15 -8.51 -14.90
CA PRO A 126 3.93 -9.41 -13.76
C PRO A 126 5.15 -9.53 -12.86
N LEU A 127 4.92 -9.97 -11.63
CA LEU A 127 6.01 -10.22 -10.69
C LEU A 127 6.91 -11.34 -11.21
N PRO A 128 8.24 -11.16 -11.17
CA PRO A 128 9.16 -12.23 -11.57
C PRO A 128 9.15 -13.36 -10.54
N VAL A 129 9.24 -14.61 -11.01
CA VAL A 129 9.21 -15.80 -10.15
C VAL A 129 10.37 -15.78 -9.15
N ASP A 130 11.52 -15.24 -9.55
CA ASP A 130 12.74 -15.17 -8.75
C ASP A 130 12.96 -13.79 -8.10
N GLY A 131 11.92 -12.99 -7.98
CA GLY A 131 12.01 -11.68 -7.35
C GLY A 131 12.47 -11.76 -5.90
N GLN A 132 13.25 -10.77 -5.48
CA GLN A 132 13.96 -10.79 -4.20
C GLN A 132 13.21 -10.11 -3.05
N GLY A 133 12.13 -9.39 -3.32
CA GLY A 133 11.35 -8.72 -2.29
C GLY A 133 12.11 -7.63 -1.54
N ARG A 134 12.96 -6.88 -2.25
CA ARG A 134 13.75 -5.81 -1.62
C ARG A 134 12.84 -4.67 -1.13
N LEU A 135 13.27 -4.02 -0.06
CA LEU A 135 12.65 -2.80 0.46
C LEU A 135 13.53 -1.60 0.09
N LEU A 136 12.97 -0.69 -0.69
CA LEU A 136 13.70 0.46 -1.21
C LEU A 136 13.01 1.76 -0.81
N ILE A 137 13.75 2.68 -0.18
CA ILE A 137 13.24 4.02 0.12
C ILE A 137 13.45 4.87 -1.13
N LYS A 138 12.34 5.22 -1.79
CA LYS A 138 12.39 5.92 -3.07
C LYS A 138 12.39 7.44 -2.93
N SER A 139 11.59 7.96 -2.02
CA SER A 139 11.53 9.39 -1.79
C SER A 139 10.99 9.72 -0.40
N VAL A 140 11.42 10.88 0.11
CA VAL A 140 10.91 11.46 1.35
C VAL A 140 10.65 12.94 1.05
N SER A 141 9.40 13.36 1.10
CA SER A 141 9.04 14.75 0.85
C SER A 141 9.53 15.66 1.98
N ALA A 142 10.12 16.79 1.62
CA ALA A 142 10.63 17.77 2.59
C ALA A 142 9.48 18.37 3.42
N ARG A 143 8.29 18.52 2.82
CA ARG A 143 7.09 19.01 3.49
C ARG A 143 6.08 17.86 3.54
N GLN A 144 5.47 17.68 4.70
CA GLN A 144 4.50 16.61 4.91
C GLN A 144 3.39 17.10 5.80
N ARG A 145 2.16 16.67 5.51
CA ARG A 145 1.03 16.85 6.40
C ARG A 145 1.26 16.08 7.70
N PRO A 146 0.68 16.54 8.83
CA PRO A 146 0.74 15.79 10.07
C PRO A 146 0.26 14.34 9.87
N ARG A 147 0.98 13.40 10.47
CA ARG A 147 0.65 11.97 10.38
C ARG A 147 -0.37 11.54 11.43
N ARG A 148 -0.74 12.45 12.33
CA ARG A 148 -1.77 12.21 13.34
C ARG A 148 -2.87 13.25 13.22
N PRO A 149 -4.13 12.90 13.54
CA PRO A 149 -5.21 13.89 13.54
C PRO A 149 -4.87 15.04 14.48
N GLY A 150 -5.18 16.26 14.04
CA GLY A 150 -5.05 17.41 14.90
C GLY A 150 -6.09 17.38 16.03
N PRO A 151 -5.95 18.29 17.03
CA PRO A 151 -6.96 18.37 18.08
C PRO A 151 -8.31 18.73 17.48
N ASP A 152 -9.38 18.13 18.03
CA ASP A 152 -10.73 18.49 17.66
C ASP A 152 -11.00 19.91 18.14
N ILE A 153 -11.22 20.79 17.20
CA ILE A 153 -11.50 22.22 17.49
C ILE A 153 -12.99 22.47 17.27
N GLY A 154 -13.80 21.50 17.48
CA GLY A 154 -15.15 21.68 17.15
C GLY A 154 -16.09 21.69 18.21
#